data_6e3db9a6a8cc8b18eab0137dab378ca9
#
_entry.id   6e3db9a6a8cc8b18eab0137dab378ca9
#
_cell.length_a   1.000
_cell.length_b   1.000
_cell.length_c   1.000
_cell.angle_alpha   90.00
_cell.angle_beta   90.00
_cell.angle_gamma   90.00
#
_symmetry.space_group_name_H-M   'P 1'
#
loop_
_entity.id
_entity.type
_entity.pdbx_description
1 polymer ?
#
loop_
_entity_poly.entity_id
_entity_poly.type
_entity_poly.pdbx_seq_one_letter_code
_entity_poly.pdbx_strand_id
1 'polypeptide(L)'
;MLLHGLGATGDVWGRWWPLLARRWPGRWLAPDLPGHGGSPPLAAYSFDSLAAEVAGIVPSNAPTVVLGHSLGGVVGLAMASGRFPVAVQAVIGLGIKTVWTDEDLDRAQAAARRPRAWYASREEAAARYLRVSGLAGLLPAGDPAVDAGLREQDGQWRLAMDPGAFGVGAPDMAQLLARSQATVTLARGEHDPMNTDGQLARPGSPTVTLPGLGHNAHVESPELAITLLDAHRRSLG
;
A
#
# COMPACT_ATOMS: atom_id res chain seq x y z
N MET A 1 -3.03 7.89 8.17
CA MET A 1 -3.61 7.20 7.01
C MET A 1 -2.82 5.95 6.73
N LEU A 2 -3.48 4.84 6.40
CA LEU A 2 -2.87 3.55 6.09
C LEU A 2 -3.21 3.20 4.64
N LEU A 3 -2.20 3.00 3.79
CA LEU A 3 -2.38 2.70 2.36
C LEU A 3 -1.87 1.31 2.05
N HIS A 4 -2.71 0.47 1.46
CA HIS A 4 -2.40 -0.91 1.13
C HIS A 4 -1.53 -1.06 -0.12
N GLY A 5 -0.94 -2.23 -0.32
CA GLY A 5 -0.18 -2.61 -1.52
C GLY A 5 -1.06 -3.03 -2.68
N LEU A 6 -0.45 -3.19 -3.86
CA LEU A 6 -1.12 -3.64 -5.08
C LEU A 6 -1.83 -4.99 -4.84
N GLY A 7 -3.07 -5.08 -5.28
CA GLY A 7 -3.90 -6.28 -5.18
C GLY A 7 -4.58 -6.50 -3.82
N ALA A 8 -4.22 -5.75 -2.80
CA ALA A 8 -4.87 -5.79 -1.49
C ALA A 8 -6.03 -4.78 -1.39
N THR A 9 -6.61 -4.64 -0.20
CA THR A 9 -7.64 -3.65 0.16
C THR A 9 -7.29 -3.00 1.49
N GLY A 10 -8.02 -1.96 1.90
CA GLY A 10 -7.88 -1.34 3.21
C GLY A 10 -8.07 -2.30 4.39
N ASP A 11 -8.79 -3.40 4.18
CA ASP A 11 -9.07 -4.40 5.21
C ASP A 11 -7.84 -5.20 5.66
N VAL A 12 -6.72 -5.18 4.89
CA VAL A 12 -5.46 -5.79 5.36
C VAL A 12 -4.94 -5.16 6.65
N TRP A 13 -5.40 -3.94 6.96
CA TRP A 13 -5.08 -3.21 8.18
C TRP A 13 -5.99 -3.56 9.35
N GLY A 14 -6.97 -4.47 9.20
CA GLY A 14 -7.98 -4.79 10.21
C GLY A 14 -7.40 -5.14 11.58
N ARG A 15 -6.28 -5.88 11.62
CA ARG A 15 -5.58 -6.21 12.87
C ARG A 15 -4.93 -5.01 13.56
N TRP A 16 -4.83 -3.87 12.87
CA TRP A 16 -4.26 -2.64 13.40
C TRP A 16 -5.24 -1.81 14.23
N TRP A 17 -6.55 -2.01 14.08
CA TRP A 17 -7.56 -1.19 14.77
C TRP A 17 -7.39 -1.20 16.29
N PRO A 18 -7.25 -2.36 16.98
CA PRO A 18 -7.04 -2.38 18.42
C PRO A 18 -5.70 -1.76 18.85
N LEU A 19 -4.68 -1.85 17.99
CA LEU A 19 -3.36 -1.27 18.25
C LEU A 19 -3.41 0.25 18.11
N LEU A 20 -4.01 0.77 17.05
CA LEU A 20 -4.18 2.19 16.80
C LEU A 20 -5.03 2.86 17.89
N ALA A 21 -6.14 2.21 18.31
CA ALA A 21 -6.97 2.72 19.38
C ALA A 21 -6.21 2.94 20.69
N ARG A 22 -5.17 2.14 20.96
CA ARG A 22 -4.33 2.26 22.17
C ARG A 22 -3.10 3.15 21.98
N ARG A 23 -2.55 3.22 20.77
CA ARG A 23 -1.22 3.81 20.52
C ARG A 23 -1.25 5.09 19.70
N TRP A 24 -2.31 5.37 18.93
CA TRP A 24 -2.40 6.53 18.04
C TRP A 24 -3.38 7.57 18.58
N PRO A 25 -2.98 8.81 18.81
CA PRO A 25 -3.83 9.82 19.45
C PRO A 25 -4.90 10.40 18.52
N GLY A 26 -4.72 10.26 17.19
CA GLY A 26 -5.60 10.83 16.18
C GLY A 26 -6.57 9.81 15.57
N ARG A 27 -7.36 10.28 14.62
CA ARG A 27 -8.19 9.41 13.77
C ARG A 27 -7.30 8.68 12.75
N TRP A 28 -7.81 7.56 12.24
CA TRP A 28 -7.15 6.84 11.14
C TRP A 28 -8.13 6.54 10.01
N LEU A 29 -7.59 6.43 8.82
CA LEU A 29 -8.28 6.03 7.60
C LEU A 29 -7.44 4.93 6.92
N ALA A 30 -8.10 3.92 6.39
CA ALA A 30 -7.50 2.90 5.55
C ALA A 30 -8.40 2.71 4.31
N PRO A 31 -8.33 3.63 3.33
CA PRO A 31 -9.15 3.54 2.14
C PRO A 31 -8.66 2.42 1.22
N ASP A 32 -9.56 1.92 0.40
CA ASP A 32 -9.18 1.19 -0.81
C ASP A 32 -8.59 2.17 -1.82
N LEU A 33 -7.43 1.84 -2.36
CA LEU A 33 -6.85 2.62 -3.46
C LEU A 33 -7.73 2.49 -4.72
N PRO A 34 -7.78 3.50 -5.60
CA PRO A 34 -8.54 3.41 -6.84
C PRO A 34 -8.28 2.10 -7.60
N GLY A 35 -9.35 1.49 -8.07
CA GLY A 35 -9.32 0.20 -8.75
C GLY A 35 -9.14 -1.01 -7.83
N HIS A 36 -9.24 -0.84 -6.51
CA HIS A 36 -9.21 -1.93 -5.53
C HIS A 36 -10.44 -1.88 -4.63
N GLY A 37 -10.84 -3.05 -4.12
CA GLY A 37 -11.93 -3.15 -3.15
C GLY A 37 -13.21 -2.48 -3.63
N GLY A 38 -13.71 -1.53 -2.85
CA GLY A 38 -14.91 -0.72 -3.14
C GLY A 38 -14.62 0.54 -3.96
N SER A 39 -13.35 0.90 -4.19
CA SER A 39 -12.99 2.13 -4.91
C SER A 39 -13.06 1.94 -6.43
N PRO A 40 -13.65 2.93 -7.17
CA PRO A 40 -13.76 2.86 -8.63
C PRO A 40 -12.40 2.73 -9.32
N PRO A 41 -12.35 2.11 -10.52
CA PRO A 41 -11.16 2.12 -11.36
C PRO A 41 -10.91 3.51 -11.95
N LEU A 42 -9.66 3.78 -12.33
CA LEU A 42 -9.26 4.97 -13.08
C LEU A 42 -9.18 4.67 -14.57
N ALA A 43 -9.37 5.71 -15.39
CA ALA A 43 -9.15 5.60 -16.83
C ALA A 43 -7.66 5.33 -17.17
N ALA A 44 -6.75 5.86 -16.35
CA ALA A 44 -5.32 5.60 -16.44
C ALA A 44 -4.70 5.66 -15.03
N TYR A 45 -3.80 4.74 -14.75
CA TYR A 45 -3.11 4.64 -13.46
C TYR A 45 -1.74 5.29 -13.51
N SER A 46 -1.51 6.20 -12.58
CA SER A 46 -0.20 6.76 -12.24
C SER A 46 -0.15 7.00 -10.74
N PHE A 47 1.04 7.17 -10.17
CA PHE A 47 1.15 7.51 -8.74
C PHE A 47 0.47 8.84 -8.43
N ASP A 48 0.50 9.79 -9.36
CA ASP A 48 -0.16 11.09 -9.21
C ASP A 48 -1.69 10.98 -9.25
N SER A 49 -2.25 10.18 -10.16
CA SER A 49 -3.70 9.97 -10.21
C SER A 49 -4.23 9.24 -8.97
N LEU A 50 -3.49 8.23 -8.49
CA LEU A 50 -3.81 7.56 -7.23
C LEU A 50 -3.73 8.52 -6.04
N ALA A 51 -2.67 9.34 -5.97
CA ALA A 51 -2.48 10.31 -4.90
C ALA A 51 -3.57 11.40 -4.90
N ALA A 52 -4.02 11.85 -6.07
CA ALA A 52 -5.10 12.83 -6.19
C ALA A 52 -6.41 12.33 -5.57
N GLU A 53 -6.82 11.10 -5.89
CA GLU A 53 -8.04 10.49 -5.35
C GLU A 53 -7.93 10.29 -3.83
N VAL A 54 -6.79 9.77 -3.36
CA VAL A 54 -6.58 9.55 -1.92
C VAL A 54 -6.50 10.88 -1.16
N ALA A 55 -5.87 11.90 -1.72
CA ALA A 55 -5.84 13.22 -1.10
C ALA A 55 -7.25 13.85 -0.99
N GLY A 56 -8.12 13.58 -1.96
CA GLY A 56 -9.49 14.11 -1.99
C GLY A 56 -10.40 13.61 -0.85
N ILE A 57 -10.07 12.50 -0.20
CA ILE A 57 -10.84 11.99 0.95
C ILE A 57 -10.33 12.50 2.31
N VAL A 58 -9.22 13.23 2.32
CA VAL A 58 -8.66 13.81 3.54
C VAL A 58 -9.18 15.24 3.69
N PRO A 59 -9.66 15.64 4.88
CA PRO A 59 -10.00 17.04 5.10
C PRO A 59 -8.81 17.96 4.82
N SER A 60 -9.03 19.00 4.03
CA SER A 60 -8.00 19.99 3.72
C SER A 60 -7.35 20.53 5.01
N ASN A 61 -6.02 20.65 5.02
CA ASN A 61 -5.23 21.11 6.16
C ASN A 61 -5.22 20.20 7.40
N ALA A 62 -5.83 19.01 7.36
CA ALA A 62 -5.68 18.06 8.45
C ALA A 62 -4.23 17.51 8.45
N PRO A 63 -3.47 17.67 9.56
CA PRO A 63 -2.13 17.13 9.64
C PRO A 63 -2.19 15.61 9.50
N THR A 64 -1.50 15.08 8.49
CA THR A 64 -1.63 13.68 8.08
C THR A 64 -0.27 12.98 8.12
N VAL A 65 -0.22 11.84 8.83
CA VAL A 65 0.87 10.87 8.73
C VAL A 65 0.40 9.72 7.85
N VAL A 66 1.20 9.37 6.84
CA VAL A 66 0.90 8.27 5.92
C VAL A 66 1.86 7.11 6.21
N LEU A 67 1.31 5.93 6.51
CA LEU A 67 2.04 4.67 6.44
C LEU A 67 1.48 3.89 5.26
N GLY A 68 2.31 3.69 4.26
CA GLY A 68 1.92 2.99 3.04
C GLY A 68 2.78 1.76 2.79
N HIS A 69 2.12 0.64 2.47
CA HIS A 69 2.78 -0.58 2.06
C HIS A 69 2.95 -0.63 0.54
N SER A 70 4.16 -0.95 0.07
CA SER A 70 4.46 -1.17 -1.36
C SER A 70 3.91 -0.03 -2.25
N LEU A 71 2.93 -0.28 -3.13
CA LEU A 71 2.23 0.74 -3.92
C LEU A 71 1.73 1.91 -3.06
N GLY A 72 1.09 1.62 -1.92
CA GLY A 72 0.57 2.63 -1.01
C GLY A 72 1.66 3.55 -0.42
N GLY A 73 2.87 3.03 -0.25
CA GLY A 73 4.02 3.83 0.17
C GLY A 73 4.44 4.85 -0.90
N VAL A 74 4.45 4.45 -2.16
CA VAL A 74 4.73 5.35 -3.29
C VAL A 74 3.63 6.40 -3.45
N VAL A 75 2.36 6.00 -3.31
CA VAL A 75 1.23 6.95 -3.31
C VAL A 75 1.36 7.97 -2.18
N GLY A 76 1.76 7.54 -0.98
CA GLY A 76 2.05 8.43 0.15
C GLY A 76 3.14 9.46 -0.16
N LEU A 77 4.23 9.05 -0.82
CA LEU A 77 5.29 9.96 -1.29
C LEU A 77 4.78 10.96 -2.33
N ALA A 78 3.95 10.51 -3.27
CA ALA A 78 3.33 11.40 -4.25
C ALA A 78 2.41 12.43 -3.59
N MET A 79 1.62 12.03 -2.59
CA MET A 79 0.78 12.95 -1.79
C MET A 79 1.59 14.02 -1.07
N ALA A 80 2.79 13.67 -0.60
CA ALA A 80 3.68 14.59 0.13
C ALA A 80 4.38 15.63 -0.76
N SER A 81 4.15 15.63 -2.08
CA SER A 81 4.80 16.54 -3.04
C SER A 81 4.34 18.01 -2.96
N GLY A 82 3.38 18.34 -2.11
CA GLY A 82 2.78 19.68 -2.02
C GLY A 82 1.83 20.05 -3.17
N ARG A 83 1.57 19.13 -4.12
CA ARG A 83 0.67 19.38 -5.26
C ARG A 83 -0.81 19.13 -4.93
N PHE A 84 -1.09 18.50 -3.81
CA PHE A 84 -2.44 18.14 -3.39
C PHE A 84 -2.85 18.93 -2.13
N PRO A 85 -4.14 19.22 -1.93
CA PRO A 85 -4.64 19.97 -0.78
C PRO A 85 -4.68 19.13 0.50
N VAL A 86 -3.57 18.49 0.85
CA VAL A 86 -3.40 17.67 2.05
C VAL A 86 -2.09 18.01 2.75
N ALA A 87 -2.15 18.19 4.07
CA ALA A 87 -0.97 18.51 4.89
C ALA A 87 -0.27 17.23 5.34
N VAL A 88 0.50 16.58 4.45
CA VAL A 88 1.29 15.40 4.81
C VAL A 88 2.53 15.83 5.60
N GLN A 89 2.62 15.43 6.86
CA GLN A 89 3.75 15.75 7.74
C GLN A 89 4.82 14.66 7.74
N ALA A 90 4.41 13.41 7.58
CA ALA A 90 5.34 12.29 7.50
C ALA A 90 4.82 11.19 6.58
N VAL A 91 5.73 10.52 5.89
CA VAL A 91 5.48 9.32 5.10
C VAL A 91 6.37 8.19 5.59
N ILE A 92 5.78 7.07 5.92
CA ILE A 92 6.47 5.82 6.19
C ILE A 92 6.18 4.88 5.01
N GLY A 93 7.18 4.66 4.16
CA GLY A 93 7.09 3.75 3.02
C GLY A 93 7.62 2.36 3.40
N LEU A 94 6.71 1.40 3.63
CA LEU A 94 7.04 0.03 4.01
C LEU A 94 7.06 -0.87 2.77
N GLY A 95 8.20 -1.52 2.50
CA GLY A 95 8.32 -2.51 1.43
C GLY A 95 8.21 -1.92 0.01
N ILE A 96 8.58 -0.66 -0.20
CA ILE A 96 8.57 -0.05 -1.54
C ILE A 96 9.67 -0.69 -2.40
N LYS A 97 9.30 -1.29 -3.53
CA LYS A 97 10.27 -1.74 -4.54
C LYS A 97 10.90 -0.52 -5.22
N THR A 98 12.21 -0.33 -5.01
CA THR A 98 12.95 0.84 -5.52
C THR A 98 13.76 0.58 -6.78
N VAL A 99 14.03 -0.69 -7.08
CA VAL A 99 14.76 -1.11 -8.29
C VAL A 99 13.86 -1.95 -9.17
N TRP A 100 13.67 -1.52 -10.41
CA TRP A 100 12.83 -2.17 -11.40
C TRP A 100 13.65 -2.52 -12.63
N THR A 101 13.53 -3.75 -13.10
CA THR A 101 14.10 -4.20 -14.36
C THR A 101 13.10 -4.03 -15.50
N ASP A 102 13.57 -4.03 -16.75
CA ASP A 102 12.67 -4.00 -17.92
C ASP A 102 11.72 -5.21 -17.90
N GLU A 103 12.19 -6.38 -17.47
CA GLU A 103 11.36 -7.58 -17.31
C GLU A 103 10.24 -7.38 -16.25
N ASP A 104 10.51 -6.69 -15.14
CA ASP A 104 9.49 -6.35 -14.15
C ASP A 104 8.39 -5.47 -14.77
N LEU A 105 8.81 -4.47 -15.54
CA LEU A 105 7.89 -3.55 -16.22
C LEU A 105 7.07 -4.26 -17.29
N ASP A 106 7.69 -5.09 -18.09
CA ASP A 106 7.00 -5.87 -19.13
C ASP A 106 5.97 -6.82 -18.52
N ARG A 107 6.31 -7.50 -17.42
CA ARG A 107 5.38 -8.35 -16.67
C ARG A 107 4.20 -7.56 -16.11
N ALA A 108 4.47 -6.38 -15.55
CA ALA A 108 3.44 -5.50 -15.00
C ALA A 108 2.48 -5.01 -16.11
N GLN A 109 3.04 -4.55 -17.24
CA GLN A 109 2.26 -4.13 -18.39
C GLN A 109 1.43 -5.27 -19.01
N ALA A 110 2.01 -6.46 -19.13
CA ALA A 110 1.29 -7.64 -19.59
C ALA A 110 0.14 -8.01 -18.64
N ALA A 111 0.34 -7.88 -17.33
CA ALA A 111 -0.72 -8.11 -16.34
C ALA A 111 -1.84 -7.07 -16.44
N ALA A 112 -1.50 -5.79 -16.64
CA ALA A 112 -2.46 -4.70 -16.79
C ALA A 112 -3.39 -4.85 -18.01
N ARG A 113 -2.90 -5.49 -19.07
CA ARG A 113 -3.67 -5.72 -20.32
C ARG A 113 -4.56 -6.97 -20.27
N ARG A 114 -4.45 -7.80 -19.23
CA ARG A 114 -5.27 -9.01 -19.13
C ARG A 114 -6.72 -8.63 -18.84
N PRO A 115 -7.70 -9.33 -19.46
CA PRO A 115 -9.08 -9.19 -19.06
C PRO A 115 -9.26 -9.63 -17.61
N ARG A 116 -10.31 -9.12 -16.97
CA ARG A 116 -10.69 -9.59 -15.64
C ARG A 116 -10.99 -11.08 -15.69
N ALA A 117 -10.31 -11.84 -14.82
CA ALA A 117 -10.56 -13.27 -14.70
C ALA A 117 -11.78 -13.52 -13.80
N TRP A 118 -12.60 -14.49 -14.22
CA TRP A 118 -13.72 -15.01 -13.45
C TRP A 118 -13.39 -16.44 -12.99
N TYR A 119 -13.84 -16.78 -11.81
CA TYR A 119 -13.60 -18.06 -11.15
C TYR A 119 -14.94 -18.72 -10.83
N ALA A 120 -14.99 -20.04 -10.91
CA ALA A 120 -16.21 -20.81 -10.67
C ALA A 120 -16.56 -20.86 -9.16
N SER A 121 -15.58 -20.66 -8.28
CA SER A 121 -15.80 -20.70 -6.84
C SER A 121 -15.10 -19.54 -6.11
N ARG A 122 -15.60 -19.25 -4.90
CA ARG A 122 -14.98 -18.31 -3.98
C ARG A 122 -13.56 -18.75 -3.60
N GLU A 123 -13.35 -20.05 -3.42
CA GLU A 123 -12.08 -20.63 -3.01
C GLU A 123 -11.00 -20.40 -4.07
N GLU A 124 -11.32 -20.57 -5.35
CA GLU A 124 -10.40 -20.28 -6.46
C GLU A 124 -10.04 -18.80 -6.51
N ALA A 125 -11.03 -17.94 -6.39
CA ALA A 125 -10.83 -16.49 -6.36
C ALA A 125 -10.00 -16.04 -5.14
N ALA A 126 -10.27 -16.61 -3.95
CA ALA A 126 -9.51 -16.34 -2.72
C ALA A 126 -8.04 -16.79 -2.85
N ALA A 127 -7.79 -17.98 -3.39
CA ALA A 127 -6.44 -18.46 -3.65
C ALA A 127 -5.70 -17.55 -4.64
N ARG A 128 -6.39 -17.01 -5.63
CA ARG A 128 -5.82 -16.02 -6.56
C ARG A 128 -5.53 -14.70 -5.90
N TYR A 129 -6.48 -14.16 -5.11
CA TYR A 129 -6.31 -12.94 -4.34
C TYR A 129 -5.08 -12.99 -3.42
N LEU A 130 -4.98 -14.06 -2.62
CA LEU A 130 -3.85 -14.26 -1.71
C LEU A 130 -2.50 -14.26 -2.43
N ARG A 131 -2.43 -14.85 -3.63
CA ARG A 131 -1.20 -14.81 -4.45
C ARG A 131 -0.90 -13.43 -5.00
N VAL A 132 -1.91 -12.73 -5.51
CA VAL A 132 -1.73 -11.40 -6.12
C VAL A 132 -1.32 -10.35 -5.10
N SER A 133 -1.93 -10.38 -3.91
CA SER A 133 -1.63 -9.46 -2.81
C SER A 133 -0.39 -9.86 -1.98
N GLY A 134 0.23 -11.03 -2.30
CA GLY A 134 1.37 -11.55 -1.53
C GLY A 134 1.00 -12.08 -0.14
N LEU A 135 -0.29 -12.34 0.13
CA LEU A 135 -0.79 -12.76 1.44
C LEU A 135 -0.93 -14.29 1.59
N ALA A 136 -0.52 -15.05 0.56
CA ALA A 136 -0.52 -16.51 0.63
C ALA A 136 0.40 -17.01 1.75
N GLY A 137 -0.13 -17.86 2.63
CA GLY A 137 0.57 -18.33 3.83
C GLY A 137 0.51 -17.37 5.03
N LEU A 138 0.04 -16.13 4.85
CA LEU A 138 -0.10 -15.14 5.92
C LEU A 138 -1.54 -15.01 6.42
N LEU A 139 -2.52 -15.12 5.52
CA LEU A 139 -3.94 -15.07 5.85
C LEU A 139 -4.64 -16.36 5.40
N PRO A 140 -5.59 -16.88 6.18
CA PRO A 140 -6.47 -17.96 5.73
C PRO A 140 -7.47 -17.44 4.69
N ALA A 141 -7.98 -18.31 3.82
CA ALA A 141 -8.93 -17.96 2.79
C ALA A 141 -10.26 -17.36 3.31
N GLY A 142 -10.60 -17.61 4.58
CA GLY A 142 -11.78 -17.06 5.26
C GLY A 142 -11.51 -15.78 6.06
N ASP A 143 -10.34 -15.15 5.91
CA ASP A 143 -10.05 -13.88 6.59
C ASP A 143 -10.91 -12.75 6.00
N PRO A 144 -11.47 -11.83 6.81
CA PRO A 144 -12.26 -10.69 6.32
C PRO A 144 -11.55 -9.84 5.27
N ALA A 145 -10.22 -9.71 5.35
CA ALA A 145 -9.44 -8.99 4.33
C ALA A 145 -9.44 -9.72 2.96
N VAL A 146 -9.61 -11.04 2.95
CA VAL A 146 -9.80 -11.81 1.71
C VAL A 146 -11.19 -11.57 1.14
N ASP A 147 -12.24 -11.56 1.97
CA ASP A 147 -13.60 -11.28 1.52
C ASP A 147 -13.72 -9.89 0.88
N ALA A 148 -13.11 -8.88 1.49
CA ALA A 148 -13.06 -7.53 0.94
C ALA A 148 -12.38 -7.46 -0.43
N GLY A 149 -11.43 -8.34 -0.69
CA GLY A 149 -10.69 -8.47 -1.95
C GLY A 149 -11.44 -9.23 -3.05
N LEU A 150 -12.68 -9.69 -2.81
CA LEU A 150 -13.46 -10.49 -3.75
C LEU A 150 -14.78 -9.82 -4.13
N ARG A 151 -15.31 -10.17 -5.28
CA ARG A 151 -16.67 -9.80 -5.73
C ARG A 151 -17.33 -11.01 -6.36
N GLU A 152 -18.57 -11.23 -5.98
CA GLU A 152 -19.46 -12.21 -6.62
C GLU A 152 -20.39 -11.50 -7.58
N GLN A 153 -20.63 -12.10 -8.73
CA GLN A 153 -21.60 -11.66 -9.70
C GLN A 153 -22.08 -12.86 -10.52
N ASP A 154 -23.40 -13.08 -10.55
CA ASP A 154 -24.07 -14.12 -11.33
C ASP A 154 -23.51 -15.53 -11.05
N GLY A 155 -23.18 -15.83 -9.78
CA GLY A 155 -22.61 -17.10 -9.35
C GLY A 155 -21.13 -17.29 -9.70
N GLN A 156 -20.47 -16.30 -10.28
CA GLN A 156 -19.04 -16.30 -10.53
C GLN A 156 -18.30 -15.31 -9.62
N TRP A 157 -17.04 -15.59 -9.38
CA TRP A 157 -16.20 -14.81 -8.49
C TRP A 157 -15.07 -14.15 -9.25
N ARG A 158 -14.66 -12.97 -8.80
CA ARG A 158 -13.47 -12.26 -9.29
C ARG A 158 -12.77 -11.51 -8.19
N LEU A 159 -11.54 -11.09 -8.44
CA LEU A 159 -10.86 -10.15 -7.55
C LEU A 159 -11.56 -8.78 -7.63
N ALA A 160 -11.64 -8.13 -6.48
CA ALA A 160 -12.08 -6.74 -6.35
C ALA A 160 -10.92 -5.79 -6.73
N MET A 161 -10.29 -6.06 -7.86
CA MET A 161 -9.17 -5.29 -8.38
C MET A 161 -9.34 -5.10 -9.89
N ASP A 162 -9.04 -3.90 -10.36
CA ASP A 162 -8.88 -3.62 -11.78
C ASP A 162 -7.48 -4.03 -12.24
N PRO A 163 -7.34 -4.93 -13.24
CA PRO A 163 -6.03 -5.30 -13.77
C PRO A 163 -5.20 -4.10 -14.24
N GLY A 164 -5.84 -3.03 -14.73
CA GLY A 164 -5.16 -1.80 -15.15
C GLY A 164 -4.22 -1.23 -14.09
N ALA A 165 -4.49 -1.45 -12.80
CA ALA A 165 -3.65 -0.97 -11.70
C ALA A 165 -2.22 -1.57 -11.72
N PHE A 166 -1.99 -2.73 -12.34
CA PHE A 166 -0.63 -3.26 -12.55
C PHE A 166 0.22 -2.35 -13.44
N GLY A 167 -0.42 -1.55 -14.30
CA GLY A 167 0.24 -0.67 -15.26
C GLY A 167 0.73 0.66 -14.70
N VAL A 168 0.70 0.87 -13.38
CA VAL A 168 1.11 2.14 -12.74
C VAL A 168 2.58 2.52 -13.02
N GLY A 169 3.42 1.53 -13.36
CA GLY A 169 4.83 1.72 -13.71
C GLY A 169 5.78 1.68 -12.51
N ALA A 170 7.05 2.01 -12.78
CA ALA A 170 8.07 2.16 -11.74
C ALA A 170 8.06 3.56 -11.14
N PRO A 171 8.25 3.72 -9.81
CA PRO A 171 8.39 5.04 -9.21
C PRO A 171 9.76 5.66 -9.52
N ASP A 172 9.76 6.93 -9.89
CA ASP A 172 10.99 7.73 -9.82
C ASP A 172 11.24 8.14 -8.35
N MET A 173 11.91 7.26 -7.61
CA MET A 173 12.16 7.47 -6.18
C MET A 173 12.99 8.71 -5.91
N ALA A 174 13.93 9.06 -6.79
CA ALA A 174 14.77 10.27 -6.61
C ALA A 174 13.89 11.52 -6.69
N GLN A 175 13.01 11.59 -7.69
CA GLN A 175 12.09 12.71 -7.86
C GLN A 175 11.05 12.79 -6.74
N LEU A 176 10.47 11.65 -6.33
CA LEU A 176 9.47 11.61 -5.25
C LEU A 176 10.06 12.09 -3.93
N LEU A 177 11.26 11.64 -3.58
CA LEU A 177 11.95 12.08 -2.37
C LEU A 177 12.37 13.54 -2.43
N ALA A 178 12.89 14.01 -3.58
CA ALA A 178 13.29 15.40 -3.75
C ALA A 178 12.10 16.39 -3.67
N ARG A 179 10.91 15.96 -4.06
CA ARG A 179 9.68 16.77 -4.00
C ARG A 179 8.92 16.65 -2.69
N SER A 180 9.26 15.69 -1.84
CA SER A 180 8.55 15.51 -0.58
C SER A 180 8.74 16.71 0.34
N GLN A 181 7.63 17.25 0.83
CA GLN A 181 7.59 18.29 1.88
C GLN A 181 7.42 17.70 3.28
N ALA A 182 7.35 16.37 3.37
CA ALA A 182 7.17 15.61 4.60
C ALA A 182 8.48 14.93 5.03
N THR A 183 8.57 14.60 6.32
CA THR A 183 9.60 13.67 6.80
C THR A 183 9.36 12.29 6.19
N VAL A 184 10.38 11.68 5.58
CA VAL A 184 10.26 10.37 4.96
C VAL A 184 11.08 9.34 5.72
N THR A 185 10.45 8.22 6.07
CA THR A 185 11.10 7.00 6.57
C THR A 185 10.83 5.86 5.59
N LEU A 186 11.88 5.19 5.13
CA LEU A 186 11.75 3.97 4.34
C LEU A 186 11.96 2.76 5.23
N ALA A 187 11.05 1.78 5.14
CA ALA A 187 11.11 0.58 5.96
C ALA A 187 10.94 -0.69 5.12
N ARG A 188 11.48 -1.79 5.62
CA ARG A 188 11.31 -3.12 5.04
C ARG A 188 11.31 -4.19 6.11
N GLY A 189 10.77 -5.37 5.80
CA GLY A 189 11.10 -6.57 6.55
C GLY A 189 12.52 -7.04 6.23
N GLU A 190 13.18 -7.68 7.17
CA GLU A 190 14.54 -8.22 6.98
C GLU A 190 14.61 -9.20 5.79
N HIS A 191 13.55 -9.99 5.60
CA HIS A 191 13.42 -10.99 4.55
C HIS A 191 12.61 -10.52 3.34
N ASP A 192 12.37 -9.20 3.21
CA ASP A 192 11.65 -8.65 2.04
C ASP A 192 12.50 -8.84 0.77
N PRO A 193 12.03 -9.66 -0.22
CA PRO A 193 12.77 -9.90 -1.44
C PRO A 193 12.76 -8.72 -2.41
N MET A 194 11.93 -7.70 -2.16
CA MET A 194 11.80 -6.55 -3.07
C MET A 194 12.94 -5.56 -2.94
N ASN A 195 13.63 -5.52 -1.78
CA ASN A 195 14.71 -4.59 -1.52
C ASN A 195 15.76 -5.15 -0.57
N THR A 196 16.99 -4.66 -0.71
CA THR A 196 18.04 -4.74 0.30
C THR A 196 18.15 -3.41 1.05
N ASP A 197 18.83 -3.40 2.21
CA ASP A 197 19.10 -2.16 2.96
C ASP A 197 19.84 -1.13 2.11
N GLY A 198 20.83 -1.59 1.32
CA GLY A 198 21.58 -0.71 0.41
C GLY A 198 20.73 -0.09 -0.69
N GLN A 199 19.69 -0.78 -1.17
CA GLN A 199 18.76 -0.24 -2.15
C GLN A 199 17.80 0.82 -1.54
N LEU A 200 17.48 0.71 -0.26
CA LEU A 200 16.64 1.69 0.44
C LEU A 200 17.45 2.89 0.94
N ALA A 201 18.74 2.72 1.23
CA ALA A 201 19.58 3.79 1.76
C ALA A 201 19.57 5.02 0.85
N ARG A 202 19.16 6.15 1.40
CA ARG A 202 19.12 7.46 0.73
C ARG A 202 19.56 8.54 1.70
N PRO A 203 20.35 9.53 1.26
CA PRO A 203 20.67 10.70 2.08
C PRO A 203 19.41 11.41 2.58
N GLY A 204 19.35 11.68 3.86
CA GLY A 204 18.23 12.40 4.50
C GLY A 204 16.95 11.59 4.75
N SER A 205 16.91 10.31 4.35
CA SER A 205 15.77 9.44 4.64
C SER A 205 16.18 8.30 5.56
N PRO A 206 15.73 8.27 6.82
CA PRO A 206 15.96 7.15 7.73
C PRO A 206 15.46 5.83 7.11
N THR A 207 16.24 4.76 7.29
CA THR A 207 15.87 3.41 6.88
C THR A 207 15.68 2.53 8.11
N VAL A 208 14.59 1.78 8.14
CA VAL A 208 14.26 0.86 9.25
C VAL A 208 14.08 -0.55 8.70
N THR A 209 14.80 -1.52 9.26
CA THR A 209 14.62 -2.94 8.98
C THR A 209 13.89 -3.60 10.13
N LEU A 210 12.75 -4.23 9.84
CA LEU A 210 11.95 -4.98 10.81
C LEU A 210 12.47 -6.42 10.86
N PRO A 211 13.04 -6.87 12.01
CA PRO A 211 13.70 -8.16 12.08
C PRO A 211 12.72 -9.32 11.92
N GLY A 212 13.15 -10.36 11.21
CA GLY A 212 12.42 -11.61 11.01
C GLY A 212 11.19 -11.51 10.10
N LEU A 213 10.85 -10.32 9.55
CA LEU A 213 9.66 -10.11 8.74
C LEU A 213 9.97 -10.06 7.25
N GLY A 214 8.98 -10.44 6.44
CA GLY A 214 9.04 -10.40 4.97
C GLY A 214 8.43 -9.12 4.40
N HIS A 215 7.93 -9.24 3.15
CA HIS A 215 7.38 -8.10 2.40
C HIS A 215 6.12 -7.50 3.05
N ASN A 216 5.22 -8.35 3.55
CA ASN A 216 3.96 -7.93 4.16
C ASN A 216 4.09 -7.77 5.69
N ALA A 217 5.17 -7.14 6.15
CA ALA A 217 5.49 -6.99 7.57
C ALA A 217 4.32 -6.44 8.42
N HIS A 218 3.46 -5.59 7.83
CA HIS A 218 2.26 -5.04 8.47
C HIS A 218 1.17 -6.08 8.76
N VAL A 219 1.17 -7.20 8.03
CA VAL A 219 0.27 -8.35 8.24
C VAL A 219 0.94 -9.43 9.06
N GLU A 220 2.24 -9.66 8.85
CA GLU A 220 3.03 -10.68 9.54
C GLU A 220 3.15 -10.37 11.04
N SER A 221 3.44 -9.13 11.40
CA SER A 221 3.49 -8.67 12.80
C SER A 221 3.02 -7.21 12.92
N PRO A 222 1.71 -6.98 13.05
CA PRO A 222 1.16 -5.64 13.30
C PRO A 222 1.78 -4.96 14.52
N GLU A 223 2.07 -5.73 15.58
CA GLU A 223 2.64 -5.25 16.84
C GLU A 223 4.06 -4.68 16.66
N LEU A 224 4.86 -5.30 15.80
CA LEU A 224 6.19 -4.79 15.49
C LEU A 224 6.11 -3.65 14.48
N ALA A 225 5.32 -3.81 13.42
CA ALA A 225 5.24 -2.82 12.36
C ALA A 225 4.63 -1.48 12.81
N ILE A 226 3.73 -1.47 13.81
CA ILE A 226 3.14 -0.22 14.33
C ILE A 226 4.18 0.67 15.03
N THR A 227 5.32 0.13 15.45
CA THR A 227 6.42 0.92 16.05
C THR A 227 6.97 1.96 15.07
N LEU A 228 6.81 1.74 13.77
CA LEU A 228 7.17 2.72 12.74
C LEU A 228 6.43 4.07 12.91
N LEU A 229 5.26 4.06 13.54
CA LEU A 229 4.49 5.27 13.84
C LEU A 229 4.96 6.02 15.10
N ASP A 230 5.72 5.38 15.99
CA ASP A 230 6.06 5.95 17.30
C ASP A 230 6.85 7.26 17.20
N ALA A 231 7.75 7.38 16.23
CA ALA A 231 8.52 8.60 16.00
C ALA A 231 7.65 9.80 15.59
N HIS A 232 6.46 9.54 15.02
CA HIS A 232 5.57 10.55 14.45
C HIS A 232 4.37 10.90 15.34
N ARG A 233 4.22 10.23 16.49
CA ARG A 233 3.10 10.47 17.43
C ARG A 233 3.10 11.90 18.01
N ARG A 234 4.29 12.48 18.18
CA ARG A 234 4.46 13.83 18.78
C ARG A 234 4.20 14.96 17.78
N SER A 235 4.17 14.67 16.50
CA SER A 235 3.99 15.68 15.44
C SER A 235 2.53 16.11 15.25
N LEU A 236 1.59 15.47 15.95
CA LEU A 236 0.14 15.69 15.81
C LEU A 236 -0.51 16.32 17.06
N GLY A 237 0.30 16.67 18.08
CA GLY A 237 -0.13 17.29 19.35
C GLY A 237 0.04 18.80 19.36
#